data_0837436cc34248f29a3f6755ddb1be65
#
_entry.id   0837436cc34248f29a3f6755ddb1be65
#
_cell.length_a   1.000
_cell.length_b   1.000
_cell.length_c   1.000
_cell.angle_alpha   90.00
_cell.angle_beta   90.00
_cell.angle_gamma   90.00
#
_symmetry.space_group_name_H-M   'P 1'
#
loop_
_entity.id
_entity.type
_entity.pdbx_description
1 polymer ?
#
loop_
_entity_poly.entity_id
_entity_poly.type
_entity_poly.pdbx_seq_one_letter_code
_entity_poly.pdbx_strand_id
1 'polypeptide(L)'
;MNFTKEEYRARLKKVQSSMQEKGIELLISHDTANMNYLTGYDAWSFYYAQAVIVHVNAEEPLCWIRKQDSGGAYIKTYLKNENIIAYDEKYIHTWPLHPYDNLVEIIKEKKWDKLSIGLEMDSHYFTAYCYKKIEQGLPNAKLKDSDRLVNWARVVKSHAEIELMKSAALISQKGMKKAIDIINPGVRQCDAVGEIQKALFYGTPEFGGEYSSIATLLPTGKGTSASHLTATQDKFVEEEATIIELSGVYQRYHCPMARTVLLGKPDQKKIDTMNKTNEALQAGIDAAKPGKTADDVAQAFWKILDKYGIEKTSRTGYSIGIGYPPDWGEHTLNISKGDMTILEPNVTFHMIAVMQFGEWGVEASEAIRITDKGCELFCDFPKELHIK
;
A
#
# COMPACT_ATOMS: atom_id res chain seq x y z
N MET A 1 17.72 -2.59 10.91
CA MET A 1 17.58 -1.92 9.58
C MET A 1 17.32 -2.99 8.53
N ASN A 2 16.36 -2.76 7.66
CA ASN A 2 15.95 -3.73 6.64
C ASN A 2 16.88 -3.71 5.41
N PHE A 3 17.60 -2.61 5.22
CA PHE A 3 18.47 -2.38 4.06
C PHE A 3 19.83 -1.82 4.49
N THR A 4 20.79 -1.85 3.59
CA THR A 4 22.10 -1.23 3.82
C THR A 4 22.01 0.30 3.76
N LYS A 5 23.01 0.99 4.32
CA LYS A 5 23.08 2.47 4.22
C LYS A 5 23.20 2.93 2.76
N GLU A 6 23.86 2.14 1.92
CA GLU A 6 24.02 2.40 0.50
C GLU A 6 22.68 2.38 -0.23
N GLU A 7 21.78 1.44 0.10
CA GLU A 7 20.43 1.38 -0.43
C GLU A 7 19.63 2.65 -0.06
N TYR A 8 19.64 3.04 1.22
CA TYR A 8 18.96 4.28 1.65
C TYR A 8 19.53 5.53 0.97
N ARG A 9 20.85 5.61 0.76
CA ARG A 9 21.47 6.71 0.03
C ARG A 9 21.07 6.73 -1.45
N ALA A 10 20.95 5.58 -2.08
CA ALA A 10 20.47 5.47 -3.46
C ALA A 10 19.01 5.96 -3.59
N ARG A 11 18.15 5.58 -2.64
CA ARG A 11 16.77 6.05 -2.55
C ARG A 11 16.69 7.57 -2.35
N LEU A 12 17.48 8.11 -1.44
CA LEU A 12 17.58 9.55 -1.21
C LEU A 12 17.99 10.30 -2.48
N LYS A 13 19.03 9.82 -3.20
CA LYS A 13 19.45 10.42 -4.45
C LYS A 13 18.37 10.41 -5.52
N LYS A 14 17.64 9.30 -5.65
CA LYS A 14 16.49 9.19 -6.58
C LYS A 14 15.43 10.26 -6.27
N VAL A 15 15.09 10.43 -5.01
CA VAL A 15 14.15 11.48 -4.56
C VAL A 15 14.72 12.88 -4.82
N GLN A 16 15.98 13.14 -4.50
CA GLN A 16 16.62 14.42 -4.75
C GLN A 16 16.69 14.78 -6.25
N SER A 17 16.91 13.82 -7.15
CA SER A 17 16.84 14.05 -8.60
C SER A 17 15.44 14.51 -9.01
N SER A 18 14.39 13.83 -8.55
CA SER A 18 13.01 14.23 -8.82
C SER A 18 12.65 15.60 -8.19
N MET A 19 13.22 15.93 -7.02
CA MET A 19 13.08 17.26 -6.42
C MET A 19 13.69 18.34 -7.33
N GLN A 20 14.89 18.10 -7.88
CA GLN A 20 15.55 19.03 -8.80
C GLN A 20 14.73 19.28 -10.07
N GLU A 21 14.20 18.22 -10.68
CA GLU A 21 13.34 18.29 -11.86
C GLU A 21 12.07 19.14 -11.61
N LYS A 22 11.49 19.03 -10.40
CA LYS A 22 10.29 19.80 -9.99
C LYS A 22 10.60 21.18 -9.39
N GLY A 23 11.88 21.54 -9.25
CA GLY A 23 12.31 22.80 -8.61
C GLY A 23 11.88 22.88 -7.15
N ILE A 24 11.98 21.76 -6.41
CA ILE A 24 11.77 21.64 -4.97
C ILE A 24 13.13 21.61 -4.29
N GLU A 25 13.38 22.57 -3.38
CA GLU A 25 14.64 22.69 -2.66
C GLU A 25 14.59 21.99 -1.30
N LEU A 26 13.40 21.94 -0.69
CA LEU A 26 13.12 21.26 0.57
C LEU A 26 11.83 20.44 0.41
N LEU A 27 11.86 19.16 0.73
CA LEU A 27 10.69 18.29 0.76
C LEU A 27 10.34 17.95 2.20
N ILE A 28 9.08 18.10 2.58
CA ILE A 28 8.54 17.64 3.86
C ILE A 28 7.60 16.47 3.56
N SER A 29 8.09 15.27 3.80
CA SER A 29 7.38 14.02 3.52
C SER A 29 6.71 13.52 4.79
N HIS A 30 5.38 13.43 4.76
CA HIS A 30 4.52 13.06 5.90
C HIS A 30 4.00 11.64 5.81
N ASP A 31 3.94 11.07 4.60
CA ASP A 31 3.48 9.70 4.38
C ASP A 31 4.40 8.71 5.09
N THR A 32 3.82 7.88 5.95
CA THR A 32 4.59 6.95 6.78
C THR A 32 5.38 5.94 5.94
N ALA A 33 4.83 5.51 4.81
CA ALA A 33 5.53 4.62 3.90
C ALA A 33 6.72 5.32 3.22
N ASN A 34 6.59 6.61 2.91
CA ASN A 34 7.69 7.43 2.39
C ASN A 34 8.77 7.69 3.45
N MET A 35 8.36 7.92 4.70
CA MET A 35 9.30 8.03 5.82
C MET A 35 10.11 6.74 6.01
N ASN A 36 9.45 5.57 5.96
CA ASN A 36 10.11 4.27 6.02
C ASN A 36 11.06 4.07 4.83
N TYR A 37 10.62 4.38 3.61
CA TYR A 37 11.45 4.28 2.40
C TYR A 37 12.73 5.10 2.48
N LEU A 38 12.63 6.32 3.01
CA LEU A 38 13.75 7.27 3.09
C LEU A 38 14.69 7.02 4.26
N THR A 39 14.22 6.42 5.36
CA THR A 39 15.00 6.36 6.62
C THR A 39 15.03 5.00 7.29
N GLY A 40 14.11 4.10 6.95
CA GLY A 40 13.88 2.84 7.66
C GLY A 40 13.04 3.01 8.94
N TYR A 41 12.52 4.21 9.22
CA TYR A 41 11.68 4.43 10.39
C TYR A 41 10.41 3.60 10.31
N ASP A 42 10.17 2.77 11.31
CA ASP A 42 9.02 1.91 11.44
C ASP A 42 8.58 1.84 12.91
N ALA A 43 7.51 2.57 13.23
CA ALA A 43 6.85 2.56 14.51
C ALA A 43 5.37 2.92 14.38
N TRP A 44 4.54 2.55 15.35
CA TRP A 44 3.12 2.91 15.40
C TRP A 44 2.94 4.31 16.00
N SER A 45 3.54 5.33 15.38
CA SER A 45 3.52 6.74 15.84
C SER A 45 2.84 7.69 14.84
N PHE A 46 2.41 7.18 13.69
CA PHE A 46 1.88 7.96 12.56
C PHE A 46 0.53 8.64 12.83
N TYR A 47 -0.09 8.40 13.98
CA TYR A 47 -1.27 9.16 14.44
C TYR A 47 -0.91 10.50 15.11
N TYR A 48 0.37 10.77 15.31
CA TYR A 48 0.91 12.08 15.65
C TYR A 48 1.64 12.72 14.47
N ALA A 49 1.82 14.04 14.53
CA ALA A 49 2.57 14.76 13.52
C ALA A 49 4.04 14.27 13.48
N GLN A 50 4.48 13.85 12.32
CA GLN A 50 5.85 13.42 12.04
C GLN A 50 6.18 13.65 10.58
N ALA A 51 7.46 13.79 10.24
CA ALA A 51 7.89 13.95 8.87
C ALA A 51 9.36 13.58 8.68
N VAL A 52 9.71 13.22 7.46
CA VAL A 52 11.09 13.22 6.98
C VAL A 52 11.29 14.48 6.14
N ILE A 53 12.33 15.25 6.46
CA ILE A 53 12.65 16.51 5.80
C ILE A 53 13.90 16.27 4.94
N VAL A 54 13.75 16.43 3.63
CA VAL A 54 14.83 16.24 2.65
C VAL A 54 15.22 17.59 2.07
N HIS A 55 16.43 18.04 2.34
CA HIS A 55 17.02 19.15 1.59
C HIS A 55 17.69 18.59 0.33
N VAL A 56 17.52 19.26 -0.81
CA VAL A 56 17.94 18.76 -2.14
C VAL A 56 19.45 18.42 -2.23
N ASN A 57 20.28 19.03 -1.38
CA ASN A 57 21.74 18.82 -1.34
C ASN A 57 22.20 18.09 -0.06
N ALA A 58 21.31 17.56 0.78
CA ALA A 58 21.69 16.90 2.02
C ALA A 58 22.24 15.49 1.75
N GLU A 59 23.25 15.08 2.54
CA GLU A 59 23.75 13.69 2.53
C GLU A 59 22.81 12.71 3.25
N GLU A 60 22.06 13.20 4.22
CA GLU A 60 21.06 12.45 4.99
C GLU A 60 19.82 13.35 5.22
N PRO A 61 18.62 12.81 5.26
CA PRO A 61 17.43 13.56 5.63
C PRO A 61 17.36 13.79 7.14
N LEU A 62 16.48 14.70 7.57
CA LEU A 62 16.12 14.84 8.98
C LEU A 62 14.85 14.03 9.26
N CYS A 63 14.79 13.36 10.38
CA CYS A 63 13.58 12.73 10.92
C CYS A 63 13.04 13.61 12.04
N TRP A 64 11.91 14.29 11.79
CA TRP A 64 11.21 15.11 12.76
C TRP A 64 10.05 14.36 13.37
N ILE A 65 10.06 14.19 14.70
CA ILE A 65 9.17 13.26 15.37
C ILE A 65 8.87 13.72 16.80
N ARG A 66 7.78 13.23 17.39
CA ARG A 66 7.45 13.44 18.79
C ARG A 66 8.54 12.88 19.71
N LYS A 67 8.87 13.60 20.79
CA LYS A 67 9.93 13.21 21.74
C LYS A 67 9.72 11.82 22.33
N GLN A 68 8.49 11.46 22.69
CA GLN A 68 8.16 10.13 23.21
C GLN A 68 8.50 9.01 22.23
N ASP A 69 8.37 9.26 20.91
CA ASP A 69 8.58 8.27 19.85
C ASP A 69 10.02 8.28 19.30
N SER A 70 10.84 9.26 19.68
CA SER A 70 12.21 9.42 19.16
C SER A 70 13.13 8.23 19.45
N GLY A 71 12.89 7.50 20.54
CA GLY A 71 13.58 6.23 20.83
C GLY A 71 13.48 5.21 19.68
N GLY A 72 12.31 5.13 19.04
CA GLY A 72 12.11 4.30 17.88
C GLY A 72 12.96 4.74 16.68
N ALA A 73 13.10 6.04 16.44
CA ALA A 73 13.93 6.55 15.35
C ALA A 73 15.43 6.24 15.56
N TYR A 74 15.94 6.37 16.79
CA TYR A 74 17.33 5.99 17.10
C TYR A 74 17.62 4.50 16.89
N ILE A 75 16.63 3.62 17.09
CA ILE A 75 16.79 2.16 16.94
C ILE A 75 16.61 1.70 15.50
N LYS A 76 15.65 2.27 14.78
CA LYS A 76 15.18 1.74 13.49
C LYS A 76 15.82 2.39 12.27
N THR A 77 16.28 3.66 12.37
CA THR A 77 16.81 4.38 11.21
C THR A 77 18.31 4.19 11.02
N TYR A 78 18.80 4.47 9.81
CA TYR A 78 20.24 4.53 9.53
C TYR A 78 20.85 5.90 9.84
N LEU A 79 20.03 6.88 10.22
CA LEU A 79 20.39 8.27 10.40
C LEU A 79 21.38 8.44 11.56
N LYS A 80 22.23 9.47 11.45
CA LYS A 80 22.98 9.96 12.59
C LYS A 80 22.02 10.56 13.62
N ASN A 81 22.36 10.46 14.92
CA ASN A 81 21.53 10.95 16.01
C ASN A 81 21.19 12.45 15.88
N GLU A 82 22.11 13.26 15.36
CA GLU A 82 21.92 14.69 15.10
C GLU A 82 20.86 15.02 14.06
N ASN A 83 20.51 14.04 13.21
CA ASN A 83 19.48 14.14 12.18
C ASN A 83 18.09 13.67 12.66
N ILE A 84 17.98 13.27 13.93
CA ILE A 84 16.71 12.91 14.58
C ILE A 84 16.31 14.08 15.48
N ILE A 85 15.26 14.79 15.09
CA ILE A 85 14.78 15.98 15.76
C ILE A 85 13.48 15.66 16.50
N ALA A 86 13.52 15.73 17.82
CA ALA A 86 12.40 15.41 18.69
C ALA A 86 11.71 16.69 19.17
N TYR A 87 10.43 16.89 18.80
CA TYR A 87 9.65 18.00 19.33
C TYR A 87 9.05 17.67 20.70
N ASP A 88 8.89 18.69 21.54
CA ASP A 88 8.46 18.58 22.93
C ASP A 88 6.96 18.25 23.06
N GLU A 89 6.60 17.57 24.17
CA GLU A 89 5.22 17.21 24.53
C GLU A 89 4.29 18.41 24.70
N LYS A 90 4.81 19.61 24.95
CA LYS A 90 4.02 20.84 25.07
C LYS A 90 3.19 21.16 23.81
N TYR A 91 3.55 20.61 22.65
CA TYR A 91 2.82 20.79 21.39
C TYR A 91 1.67 19.80 21.21
N ILE A 92 1.55 18.78 22.07
CA ILE A 92 0.55 17.73 21.92
C ILE A 92 -0.76 18.14 22.60
N HIS A 93 -1.82 18.25 21.79
CA HIS A 93 -3.18 18.60 22.23
C HIS A 93 -3.27 19.86 23.12
N THR A 94 -2.37 20.82 22.95
CA THR A 94 -2.24 22.04 23.76
C THR A 94 -2.52 23.27 22.92
N TRP A 95 -3.80 23.55 22.68
CA TRP A 95 -4.21 24.76 21.96
C TRP A 95 -3.71 26.05 22.63
N PRO A 96 -3.17 27.06 21.90
CA PRO A 96 -3.07 27.13 20.42
C PRO A 96 -1.78 26.52 19.83
N LEU A 97 -0.95 25.89 20.65
CA LEU A 97 0.29 25.26 20.19
C LEU A 97 0.01 24.04 19.32
N HIS A 98 0.89 23.82 18.34
CA HIS A 98 0.81 22.70 17.44
C HIS A 98 2.22 22.20 17.07
N PRO A 99 2.44 20.89 16.84
CA PRO A 99 3.76 20.38 16.47
C PRO A 99 4.42 21.13 15.31
N TYR A 100 3.63 21.56 14.33
CA TYR A 100 4.13 22.31 13.17
C TYR A 100 4.66 23.71 13.52
N ASP A 101 4.32 24.29 14.68
CA ASP A 101 4.98 25.52 15.15
C ASP A 101 6.47 25.24 15.39
N ASN A 102 6.79 24.09 15.99
CA ASN A 102 8.20 23.66 16.16
C ASN A 102 8.87 23.36 14.82
N LEU A 103 8.20 22.70 13.88
CA LEU A 103 8.75 22.44 12.54
C LEU A 103 9.12 23.78 11.84
N VAL A 104 8.26 24.78 11.93
CA VAL A 104 8.49 26.11 11.38
C VAL A 104 9.72 26.79 12.03
N GLU A 105 9.87 26.67 13.37
CA GLU A 105 11.05 27.16 14.09
C GLU A 105 12.34 26.51 13.54
N ILE A 106 12.37 25.20 13.38
CA ILE A 106 13.52 24.45 12.84
C ILE A 106 13.86 24.92 11.42
N ILE A 107 12.86 25.08 10.55
CA ILE A 107 13.06 25.55 9.18
C ILE A 107 13.68 26.95 9.15
N LYS A 108 13.23 27.86 10.02
CA LYS A 108 13.81 29.20 10.17
C LYS A 108 15.23 29.20 10.72
N GLU A 109 15.50 28.41 11.76
CA GLU A 109 16.85 28.25 12.33
C GLU A 109 17.87 27.76 11.30
N LYS A 110 17.43 26.85 10.41
CA LYS A 110 18.24 26.34 9.29
C LYS A 110 18.32 27.32 8.11
N LYS A 111 17.61 28.45 8.15
CA LYS A 111 17.53 29.43 7.07
C LYS A 111 16.92 28.86 5.78
N TRP A 112 15.98 27.95 5.92
CA TRP A 112 15.24 27.33 4.81
C TRP A 112 13.88 27.99 4.55
N ASP A 113 13.54 29.02 5.27
CA ASP A 113 12.25 29.74 5.26
C ASP A 113 11.96 30.53 3.97
N LYS A 114 12.90 30.53 3.01
CA LYS A 114 12.76 31.18 1.68
C LYS A 114 12.81 30.20 0.52
N LEU A 115 12.99 28.90 0.81
CA LEU A 115 13.12 27.85 -0.20
C LEU A 115 11.77 27.54 -0.86
N SER A 116 11.87 26.85 -2.02
CA SER A 116 10.75 26.15 -2.63
C SER A 116 10.50 24.84 -1.87
N ILE A 117 9.40 24.79 -1.11
CA ILE A 117 9.09 23.67 -0.22
C ILE A 117 7.99 22.81 -0.84
N GLY A 118 8.31 21.55 -1.11
CA GLY A 118 7.35 20.51 -1.50
C GLY A 118 6.67 19.91 -0.29
N LEU A 119 5.34 19.78 -0.35
CA LEU A 119 4.51 19.16 0.67
C LEU A 119 3.73 18.01 0.05
N GLU A 120 3.54 16.93 0.77
CA GLU A 120 2.66 15.84 0.37
C GLU A 120 1.20 16.20 0.71
N MET A 121 0.61 17.12 -0.10
CA MET A 121 -0.69 17.73 0.20
C MET A 121 -1.85 16.73 0.19
N ASP A 122 -1.72 15.62 -0.54
CA ASP A 122 -2.70 14.55 -0.64
C ASP A 122 -2.35 13.31 0.21
N SER A 123 -1.59 13.50 1.29
CA SER A 123 -1.28 12.45 2.27
C SER A 123 -2.35 12.36 3.36
N HIS A 124 -2.74 11.16 3.74
CA HIS A 124 -3.65 10.90 4.87
C HIS A 124 -3.14 11.45 6.21
N TYR A 125 -1.83 11.65 6.33
CA TYR A 125 -1.17 12.10 7.57
C TYR A 125 -0.94 13.60 7.62
N PHE A 126 -1.31 14.34 6.55
CA PHE A 126 -1.11 15.79 6.46
C PHE A 126 -2.44 16.51 6.40
N THR A 127 -2.85 17.12 7.52
CA THR A 127 -4.15 17.79 7.61
C THR A 127 -4.10 19.23 7.06
N ALA A 128 -5.27 19.77 6.70
CA ALA A 128 -5.39 21.17 6.32
C ALA A 128 -4.89 22.13 7.42
N TYR A 129 -4.95 21.74 8.70
CA TYR A 129 -4.43 22.54 9.80
C TYR A 129 -2.91 22.57 9.81
N CYS A 130 -2.25 21.44 9.50
CA CYS A 130 -0.80 21.37 9.33
C CYS A 130 -0.33 22.32 8.23
N TYR A 131 -1.02 22.30 7.06
CA TYR A 131 -0.74 23.23 5.97
C TYR A 131 -0.84 24.69 6.41
N LYS A 132 -1.92 25.07 7.09
CA LYS A 132 -2.12 26.45 7.60
C LYS A 132 -1.01 26.90 8.54
N LYS A 133 -0.51 26.01 9.39
CA LYS A 133 0.60 26.32 10.28
C LYS A 133 1.90 26.60 9.52
N ILE A 134 2.20 25.80 8.50
CA ILE A 134 3.37 26.02 7.62
C ILE A 134 3.21 27.35 6.86
N GLU A 135 2.08 27.55 6.21
CA GLU A 135 1.80 28.74 5.39
C GLU A 135 1.92 30.03 6.22
N GLN A 136 1.30 30.06 7.40
CA GLN A 136 1.37 31.20 8.29
C GLN A 136 2.77 31.40 8.88
N GLY A 137 3.46 30.31 9.19
CA GLY A 137 4.78 30.33 9.80
C GLY A 137 5.91 30.66 8.84
N LEU A 138 5.76 30.36 7.54
CA LEU A 138 6.78 30.54 6.51
C LEU A 138 6.29 31.43 5.35
N PRO A 139 5.94 32.69 5.59
CA PRO A 139 5.33 33.58 4.58
C PRO A 139 6.24 33.88 3.39
N ASN A 140 7.53 33.62 3.47
CA ASN A 140 8.50 33.85 2.40
C ASN A 140 8.86 32.58 1.63
N ALA A 141 8.38 31.42 2.04
CA ALA A 141 8.58 30.17 1.33
C ALA A 141 7.64 30.03 0.11
N LYS A 142 8.08 29.33 -0.91
CA LYS A 142 7.22 28.94 -2.03
C LYS A 142 6.68 27.53 -1.76
N LEU A 143 5.49 27.42 -1.20
CA LEU A 143 4.85 26.13 -0.95
C LEU A 143 4.30 25.55 -2.24
N LYS A 144 4.58 24.28 -2.49
CA LYS A 144 4.11 23.50 -3.65
C LYS A 144 3.58 22.16 -3.21
N ASP A 145 2.63 21.61 -3.96
CA ASP A 145 2.36 20.18 -3.89
C ASP A 145 3.58 19.42 -4.46
N SER A 146 4.00 18.38 -3.78
CA SER A 146 5.08 17.50 -4.26
C SER A 146 4.61 16.52 -5.34
N ASP A 147 3.30 16.44 -5.64
CA ASP A 147 2.67 15.52 -6.58
C ASP A 147 3.09 14.07 -6.32
N ARG A 148 3.05 13.65 -5.06
CA ARG A 148 3.43 12.28 -4.63
C ARG A 148 4.83 11.86 -5.06
N LEU A 149 5.79 12.78 -5.04
CA LEU A 149 7.15 12.60 -5.55
C LEU A 149 7.83 11.34 -5.01
N VAL A 150 7.76 11.10 -3.69
CA VAL A 150 8.39 9.92 -3.08
C VAL A 150 7.63 8.64 -3.44
N ASN A 151 6.30 8.70 -3.51
CA ASN A 151 5.49 7.56 -3.94
C ASN A 151 5.91 7.12 -5.36
N TRP A 152 6.07 8.05 -6.29
CA TRP A 152 6.56 7.75 -7.65
C TRP A 152 7.99 7.21 -7.66
N ALA A 153 8.86 7.69 -6.78
CA ALA A 153 10.20 7.13 -6.63
C ALA A 153 10.17 5.66 -6.17
N ARG A 154 9.13 5.21 -5.46
CA ARG A 154 8.95 3.85 -4.95
C ARG A 154 8.35 2.86 -5.96
N VAL A 155 7.78 3.34 -7.07
CA VAL A 155 7.05 2.48 -8.04
C VAL A 155 7.94 1.37 -8.61
N VAL A 156 9.20 1.71 -8.96
CA VAL A 156 10.20 0.73 -9.42
C VAL A 156 11.02 0.26 -8.22
N LYS A 157 10.87 -1.01 -7.85
CA LYS A 157 11.49 -1.62 -6.68
C LYS A 157 12.95 -2.01 -6.93
N SER A 158 13.78 -1.93 -5.92
CA SER A 158 15.10 -2.57 -5.93
C SER A 158 14.97 -4.09 -5.83
N HIS A 159 16.05 -4.82 -6.13
CA HIS A 159 16.06 -6.27 -5.93
C HIS A 159 15.81 -6.66 -4.47
N ALA A 160 16.34 -5.89 -3.52
CA ALA A 160 16.13 -6.17 -2.10
C ALA A 160 14.66 -5.98 -1.68
N GLU A 161 13.95 -4.99 -2.24
CA GLU A 161 12.52 -4.80 -2.02
C GLU A 161 11.70 -5.97 -2.58
N ILE A 162 12.06 -6.45 -3.77
CA ILE A 162 11.40 -7.63 -4.39
C ILE A 162 11.52 -8.87 -3.50
N GLU A 163 12.67 -9.13 -2.89
CA GLU A 163 12.85 -10.27 -1.98
C GLU A 163 11.96 -10.16 -0.73
N LEU A 164 11.75 -8.94 -0.20
CA LEU A 164 10.79 -8.74 0.90
C LEU A 164 9.35 -9.00 0.46
N MET A 165 8.99 -8.59 -0.76
CA MET A 165 7.66 -8.86 -1.31
C MET A 165 7.43 -10.36 -1.56
N LYS A 166 8.43 -11.11 -1.99
CA LYS A 166 8.36 -12.58 -2.07
C LYS A 166 8.12 -13.22 -0.71
N SER A 167 8.78 -12.71 0.32
CA SER A 167 8.54 -13.17 1.70
C SER A 167 7.12 -12.88 2.16
N ALA A 168 6.61 -11.67 1.87
CA ALA A 168 5.22 -11.30 2.14
C ALA A 168 4.22 -12.20 1.38
N ALA A 169 4.55 -12.60 0.14
CA ALA A 169 3.73 -13.51 -0.67
C ALA A 169 3.57 -14.89 -0.02
N LEU A 170 4.64 -15.45 0.53
CA LEU A 170 4.56 -16.72 1.26
C LEU A 170 3.65 -16.64 2.50
N ILE A 171 3.67 -15.50 3.19
CA ILE A 171 2.74 -15.23 4.31
C ILE A 171 1.30 -15.12 3.80
N SER A 172 1.06 -14.41 2.68
CA SER A 172 -0.28 -14.28 2.07
C SER A 172 -0.87 -15.65 1.72
N GLN A 173 -0.08 -16.52 1.09
CA GLN A 173 -0.52 -17.87 0.72
C GLN A 173 -0.92 -18.70 1.96
N LYS A 174 -0.16 -18.60 3.06
CA LYS A 174 -0.53 -19.25 4.32
C LYS A 174 -1.80 -18.69 4.93
N GLY A 175 -1.95 -17.38 4.94
CA GLY A 175 -3.18 -16.71 5.39
C GLY A 175 -4.39 -17.13 4.56
N MET A 176 -4.26 -17.14 3.23
CA MET A 176 -5.32 -17.55 2.32
C MET A 176 -5.69 -19.04 2.48
N LYS A 177 -4.69 -19.91 2.59
CA LYS A 177 -4.95 -21.33 2.87
C LYS A 177 -5.74 -21.49 4.17
N LYS A 178 -5.33 -20.81 5.26
CA LYS A 178 -6.05 -20.83 6.53
C LYS A 178 -7.47 -20.30 6.38
N ALA A 179 -7.67 -19.23 5.61
CA ALA A 179 -9.00 -18.67 5.37
C ALA A 179 -9.93 -19.68 4.69
N ILE A 180 -9.47 -20.33 3.62
CA ILE A 180 -10.24 -21.36 2.93
C ILE A 180 -10.52 -22.55 3.87
N ASP A 181 -9.56 -22.98 4.67
CA ASP A 181 -9.73 -24.11 5.60
C ASP A 181 -10.77 -23.83 6.69
N ILE A 182 -10.80 -22.59 7.25
CA ILE A 182 -11.66 -22.23 8.39
C ILE A 182 -13.08 -21.82 8.01
N ILE A 183 -13.30 -21.30 6.80
CA ILE A 183 -14.62 -20.90 6.32
C ILE A 183 -15.47 -22.17 6.12
N ASN A 184 -16.37 -22.43 7.06
CA ASN A 184 -17.29 -23.58 7.05
C ASN A 184 -18.65 -23.18 7.63
N PRO A 185 -19.75 -23.84 7.24
CA PRO A 185 -21.07 -23.56 7.81
C PRO A 185 -21.06 -23.63 9.33
N GLY A 186 -21.68 -22.66 9.99
CA GLY A 186 -21.77 -22.58 11.44
C GLY A 186 -20.61 -21.90 12.17
N VAL A 187 -19.45 -21.70 11.51
CA VAL A 187 -18.34 -20.90 12.06
C VAL A 187 -18.71 -19.42 11.99
N ARG A 188 -18.39 -18.65 13.03
CA ARG A 188 -18.59 -17.18 13.00
C ARG A 188 -17.49 -16.52 12.17
N GLN A 189 -17.83 -15.48 11.41
CA GLN A 189 -16.88 -14.73 10.58
C GLN A 189 -15.72 -14.14 11.42
N CYS A 190 -16.02 -13.58 12.61
CA CYS A 190 -15.01 -13.03 13.51
C CYS A 190 -14.03 -14.09 14.02
N ASP A 191 -14.48 -15.32 14.28
CA ASP A 191 -13.61 -16.43 14.70
C ASP A 191 -12.67 -16.83 13.53
N ALA A 192 -13.20 -16.87 12.31
CA ALA A 192 -12.39 -17.15 11.12
C ALA A 192 -11.31 -16.08 10.92
N VAL A 193 -11.65 -14.79 11.03
CA VAL A 193 -10.65 -13.71 10.93
C VAL A 193 -9.60 -13.82 12.02
N GLY A 194 -9.96 -14.17 13.25
CA GLY A 194 -9.00 -14.43 14.33
C GLY A 194 -7.95 -15.46 13.95
N GLU A 195 -8.36 -16.61 13.37
CA GLU A 195 -7.45 -17.66 12.92
C GLU A 195 -6.65 -17.26 11.66
N ILE A 196 -7.24 -16.49 10.75
CA ILE A 196 -6.54 -15.92 9.57
C ILE A 196 -5.43 -14.98 10.03
N GLN A 197 -5.74 -14.03 10.92
CA GLN A 197 -4.77 -13.08 11.46
C GLN A 197 -3.63 -13.79 12.19
N LYS A 198 -3.97 -14.79 12.99
CA LYS A 198 -2.97 -15.64 13.64
C LYS A 198 -2.02 -16.29 12.62
N ALA A 199 -2.55 -16.83 11.52
CA ALA A 199 -1.73 -17.44 10.48
C ALA A 199 -0.84 -16.39 9.77
N LEU A 200 -1.36 -15.20 9.51
CA LEU A 200 -0.60 -14.10 8.93
C LEU A 200 0.55 -13.65 9.85
N PHE A 201 0.31 -13.51 11.16
CA PHE A 201 1.36 -13.14 12.12
C PHE A 201 2.39 -14.25 12.35
N TYR A 202 1.98 -15.52 12.38
CA TYR A 202 2.95 -16.63 12.48
C TYR A 202 3.87 -16.71 11.27
N GLY A 203 3.40 -16.32 10.11
CA GLY A 203 4.22 -16.33 8.89
C GLY A 203 4.73 -17.72 8.52
N THR A 204 6.02 -17.84 8.25
CA THR A 204 6.74 -19.07 7.90
C THR A 204 7.62 -19.52 9.06
N PRO A 205 8.22 -20.73 9.01
CA PRO A 205 9.20 -21.16 10.01
C PRO A 205 10.43 -20.25 10.07
N GLU A 206 10.77 -19.58 8.96
CA GLU A 206 11.98 -18.75 8.81
C GLU A 206 11.74 -17.31 9.27
N PHE A 207 10.51 -16.81 9.15
CA PHE A 207 10.17 -15.41 9.49
C PHE A 207 8.69 -15.23 9.83
N GLY A 208 8.42 -14.39 10.80
CA GLY A 208 7.06 -13.98 11.16
C GLY A 208 6.51 -12.92 10.23
N GLY A 209 5.18 -12.77 10.23
CA GLY A 209 4.50 -11.67 9.56
C GLY A 209 4.26 -10.48 10.49
N GLU A 210 3.76 -9.41 9.92
CA GLU A 210 3.45 -8.14 10.59
C GLU A 210 1.99 -7.75 10.37
N TYR A 211 1.54 -6.70 11.07
CA TYR A 211 0.19 -6.16 10.85
C TYR A 211 0.02 -5.63 9.42
N SER A 212 -1.12 -5.90 8.81
CA SER A 212 -1.48 -5.38 7.50
C SER A 212 -2.00 -3.94 7.60
N SER A 213 -1.82 -3.18 6.53
CA SER A 213 -2.35 -1.81 6.40
C SER A 213 -3.88 -1.78 6.30
N ILE A 214 -4.47 -2.82 5.70
CA ILE A 214 -5.91 -3.00 5.62
C ILE A 214 -6.25 -4.26 6.43
N ALA A 215 -7.34 -4.21 7.18
CA ALA A 215 -7.89 -5.40 7.84
C ALA A 215 -8.27 -6.47 6.82
N THR A 216 -8.27 -7.74 7.20
CA THR A 216 -8.81 -8.80 6.34
C THR A 216 -10.25 -8.49 5.98
N LEU A 217 -10.52 -8.28 4.68
CA LEU A 217 -11.85 -8.06 4.17
C LEU A 217 -12.54 -9.41 3.97
N LEU A 218 -13.79 -9.51 4.41
CA LEU A 218 -14.51 -10.79 4.41
C LEU A 218 -16.01 -10.61 4.10
N PRO A 219 -16.38 -9.91 2.99
CA PRO A 219 -17.77 -9.81 2.59
C PRO A 219 -18.34 -11.20 2.31
N THR A 220 -19.48 -11.50 2.93
CA THR A 220 -20.14 -12.82 2.91
C THR A 220 -21.59 -12.69 2.46
N GLY A 221 -22.10 -13.67 1.74
CA GLY A 221 -23.46 -13.70 1.22
C GLY A 221 -23.76 -12.49 0.33
N LYS A 222 -24.85 -11.78 0.63
CA LYS A 222 -25.19 -10.52 -0.05
C LYS A 222 -24.08 -9.47 0.06
N GLY A 223 -23.30 -9.49 1.13
CA GLY A 223 -22.18 -8.59 1.33
C GLY A 223 -21.14 -8.64 0.21
N THR A 224 -21.04 -9.76 -0.53
CA THR A 224 -20.12 -9.88 -1.67
C THR A 224 -20.43 -8.94 -2.84
N SER A 225 -21.64 -8.37 -2.87
CA SER A 225 -22.03 -7.32 -3.82
C SER A 225 -21.47 -5.93 -3.49
N ALA A 226 -20.79 -5.78 -2.34
CA ALA A 226 -20.22 -4.53 -1.87
C ALA A 226 -18.73 -4.72 -1.55
N SER A 227 -17.92 -3.68 -1.84
CA SER A 227 -16.50 -3.69 -1.53
C SER A 227 -16.22 -3.33 -0.07
N HIS A 228 -15.07 -3.77 0.43
CA HIS A 228 -14.45 -3.34 1.69
C HIS A 228 -15.24 -3.68 2.96
N LEU A 229 -16.16 -4.65 2.93
CA LEU A 229 -16.82 -5.13 4.14
C LEU A 229 -15.88 -6.05 4.93
N THR A 230 -15.87 -5.84 6.24
CA THR A 230 -15.12 -6.68 7.18
C THR A 230 -16.03 -7.76 7.77
N ALA A 231 -15.42 -8.70 8.50
CA ALA A 231 -16.15 -9.75 9.19
C ALA A 231 -17.13 -9.22 10.24
N THR A 232 -18.26 -9.91 10.38
CA THR A 232 -19.26 -9.70 11.43
C THR A 232 -19.19 -10.83 12.46
N GLN A 233 -20.12 -10.84 13.41
CA GLN A 233 -20.33 -11.96 14.31
C GLN A 233 -21.25 -13.06 13.74
N ASP A 234 -21.78 -12.86 12.52
CA ASP A 234 -22.67 -13.81 11.87
C ASP A 234 -21.90 -15.09 11.51
N LYS A 235 -22.66 -16.18 11.39
CA LYS A 235 -22.10 -17.46 10.97
C LYS A 235 -22.14 -17.59 9.46
N PHE A 236 -21.13 -18.26 8.90
CA PHE A 236 -21.21 -18.72 7.52
C PHE A 236 -22.37 -19.73 7.37
N VAL A 237 -23.07 -19.61 6.27
CA VAL A 237 -24.18 -20.50 5.92
C VAL A 237 -23.96 -21.15 4.56
N GLU A 238 -24.63 -22.28 4.30
CA GLU A 238 -24.56 -22.95 2.99
C GLU A 238 -25.16 -22.07 1.89
N GLU A 239 -24.73 -22.33 0.65
CA GLU A 239 -25.15 -21.64 -0.59
C GLU A 239 -24.70 -20.17 -0.69
N GLU A 240 -23.94 -19.67 0.28
CA GLU A 240 -23.35 -18.33 0.25
C GLU A 240 -21.90 -18.33 -0.17
N ALA A 241 -21.53 -17.30 -0.94
CA ALA A 241 -20.14 -16.99 -1.28
C ALA A 241 -19.53 -16.07 -0.22
N THR A 242 -18.23 -16.20 -0.01
CA THR A 242 -17.39 -15.29 0.77
C THR A 242 -16.20 -14.88 -0.06
N ILE A 243 -16.00 -13.58 -0.22
CA ILE A 243 -14.77 -13.02 -0.78
C ILE A 243 -13.79 -12.83 0.38
N ILE A 244 -12.56 -13.23 0.18
CA ILE A 244 -11.47 -13.06 1.13
C ILE A 244 -10.43 -12.17 0.45
N GLU A 245 -10.17 -10.98 0.99
CA GLU A 245 -9.05 -10.16 0.57
C GLU A 245 -8.14 -9.91 1.78
N LEU A 246 -6.88 -10.29 1.66
CA LEU A 246 -5.88 -10.20 2.71
C LEU A 246 -4.49 -9.91 2.14
N SER A 247 -3.58 -9.50 2.99
CA SER A 247 -2.17 -9.36 2.64
C SER A 247 -1.27 -9.94 3.73
N GLY A 248 -0.33 -10.78 3.34
CA GLY A 248 0.87 -11.01 4.12
C GLY A 248 1.74 -9.77 4.10
N VAL A 249 2.45 -9.54 5.19
CA VAL A 249 3.34 -8.38 5.36
C VAL A 249 4.67 -8.84 5.92
N TYR A 250 5.75 -8.42 5.28
CA TYR A 250 7.09 -8.65 5.78
C TYR A 250 7.92 -7.36 5.66
N GLN A 251 8.41 -6.87 6.79
CA GLN A 251 9.15 -5.61 6.86
C GLN A 251 8.43 -4.45 6.16
N ARG A 252 7.13 -4.35 6.39
CA ARG A 252 6.16 -3.40 5.84
C ARG A 252 5.84 -3.55 4.34
N TYR A 253 6.49 -4.48 3.62
CA TYR A 253 6.10 -4.80 2.24
C TYR A 253 4.89 -5.72 2.22
N HIS A 254 3.90 -5.35 1.40
CA HIS A 254 2.63 -6.03 1.27
C HIS A 254 2.58 -6.87 -0.01
N CYS A 255 1.92 -8.02 0.07
CA CYS A 255 1.58 -8.83 -1.10
C CYS A 255 0.11 -9.25 -1.01
N PRO A 256 -0.84 -8.38 -1.41
CA PRO A 256 -2.26 -8.65 -1.30
C PRO A 256 -2.73 -9.74 -2.26
N MET A 257 -3.77 -10.48 -1.84
CA MET A 257 -4.43 -11.54 -2.61
C MET A 257 -5.90 -11.59 -2.25
N ALA A 258 -6.76 -11.79 -3.26
CA ALA A 258 -8.17 -12.08 -3.05
C ALA A 258 -8.61 -13.39 -3.69
N ARG A 259 -9.50 -14.12 -3.03
CA ARG A 259 -10.13 -15.36 -3.50
C ARG A 259 -11.59 -15.42 -3.04
N THR A 260 -12.39 -16.23 -3.76
CA THR A 260 -13.79 -16.47 -3.39
C THR A 260 -14.01 -17.92 -3.02
N VAL A 261 -14.70 -18.14 -1.90
CA VAL A 261 -15.17 -19.44 -1.42
C VAL A 261 -16.69 -19.48 -1.54
N LEU A 262 -17.24 -20.59 -2.05
CA LEU A 262 -18.68 -20.92 -2.05
C LEU A 262 -18.90 -22.11 -1.14
N LEU A 263 -19.79 -22.00 -0.18
CA LEU A 263 -20.18 -23.12 0.69
C LEU A 263 -21.36 -23.87 0.09
N GLY A 264 -21.37 -25.23 0.22
CA GLY A 264 -22.46 -26.08 -0.19
C GLY A 264 -22.49 -26.43 -1.68
N LYS A 265 -23.67 -26.43 -2.29
CA LYS A 265 -23.84 -26.92 -3.66
C LYS A 265 -23.20 -26.00 -4.69
N PRO A 266 -22.59 -26.54 -5.74
CA PRO A 266 -22.09 -25.75 -6.85
C PRO A 266 -23.19 -24.87 -7.48
N ASP A 267 -22.94 -23.59 -7.61
CA ASP A 267 -23.79 -22.64 -8.34
C ASP A 267 -23.14 -22.35 -9.69
N GLN A 268 -23.72 -22.90 -10.75
CA GLN A 268 -23.15 -22.80 -12.11
C GLN A 268 -23.00 -21.35 -12.57
N LYS A 269 -23.91 -20.46 -12.18
CA LYS A 269 -23.81 -19.03 -12.53
C LYS A 269 -22.57 -18.38 -11.88
N LYS A 270 -22.31 -18.68 -10.60
CA LYS A 270 -21.12 -18.17 -9.90
C LYS A 270 -19.83 -18.76 -10.47
N ILE A 271 -19.84 -20.06 -10.79
CA ILE A 271 -18.69 -20.75 -11.44
C ILE A 271 -18.38 -20.12 -12.80
N ASP A 272 -19.39 -19.97 -13.66
CA ASP A 272 -19.22 -19.37 -14.99
C ASP A 272 -18.73 -17.92 -14.91
N THR A 273 -19.22 -17.16 -13.92
CA THR A 273 -18.78 -15.79 -13.69
C THR A 273 -17.33 -15.76 -13.22
N MET A 274 -16.94 -16.63 -12.29
CA MET A 274 -15.54 -16.71 -11.84
C MET A 274 -14.61 -17.11 -13.01
N ASN A 275 -15.02 -18.02 -13.87
CA ASN A 275 -14.23 -18.40 -15.04
C ASN A 275 -14.02 -17.22 -15.98
N LYS A 276 -15.06 -16.41 -16.25
CA LYS A 276 -14.96 -15.19 -17.07
C LYS A 276 -14.09 -14.13 -16.39
N THR A 277 -14.22 -14.00 -15.06
CA THR A 277 -13.40 -13.11 -14.22
C THR A 277 -11.92 -13.49 -14.34
N ASN A 278 -11.61 -14.78 -14.24
CA ASN A 278 -10.25 -15.30 -14.36
C ASN A 278 -9.70 -15.17 -15.79
N GLU A 279 -10.54 -15.32 -16.84
CA GLU A 279 -10.14 -15.05 -18.23
C GLU A 279 -9.73 -13.58 -18.42
N ALA A 280 -10.51 -12.64 -17.84
CA ALA A 280 -10.17 -11.23 -17.88
C ALA A 280 -8.89 -10.91 -17.10
N LEU A 281 -8.75 -11.46 -15.89
CA LEU A 281 -7.54 -11.33 -15.07
C LEU A 281 -6.30 -11.84 -15.84
N GLN A 282 -6.40 -13.02 -16.45
CA GLN A 282 -5.31 -13.62 -17.20
C GLN A 282 -4.94 -12.78 -18.45
N ALA A 283 -5.93 -12.24 -19.17
CA ALA A 283 -5.66 -11.36 -20.31
C ALA A 283 -4.87 -10.10 -19.90
N GLY A 284 -5.18 -9.51 -18.75
CA GLY A 284 -4.40 -8.41 -18.21
C GLY A 284 -2.99 -8.83 -17.80
N ILE A 285 -2.83 -9.99 -17.14
CA ILE A 285 -1.52 -10.56 -16.78
C ILE A 285 -0.67 -10.78 -18.04
N ASP A 286 -1.23 -11.34 -19.09
CA ASP A 286 -0.52 -11.61 -20.36
C ASP A 286 -0.09 -10.32 -21.08
N ALA A 287 -0.83 -9.22 -20.88
CA ALA A 287 -0.50 -7.89 -21.41
C ALA A 287 0.54 -7.14 -20.56
N ALA A 288 0.74 -7.53 -19.31
CA ALA A 288 1.67 -6.89 -18.37
C ALA A 288 3.13 -7.21 -18.72
N LYS A 289 3.75 -6.36 -19.53
CA LYS A 289 5.11 -6.56 -20.06
C LYS A 289 5.90 -5.25 -20.00
N PRO A 290 7.25 -5.31 -19.89
CA PRO A 290 8.05 -4.11 -19.93
C PRO A 290 7.82 -3.31 -21.22
N GLY A 291 7.73 -1.98 -21.08
CA GLY A 291 7.47 -1.05 -22.18
C GLY A 291 5.99 -0.91 -22.56
N LYS A 292 5.09 -1.74 -22.02
CA LYS A 292 3.64 -1.55 -22.10
C LYS A 292 3.18 -0.50 -21.11
N THR A 293 1.99 0.05 -21.32
CA THR A 293 1.37 1.01 -20.40
C THR A 293 0.37 0.33 -19.46
N ALA A 294 0.01 1.01 -18.38
CA ALA A 294 -1.09 0.58 -17.52
C ALA A 294 -2.42 0.51 -18.30
N ASP A 295 -2.63 1.41 -19.28
CA ASP A 295 -3.75 1.37 -20.20
C ASP A 295 -3.76 0.10 -21.07
N ASP A 296 -2.62 -0.35 -21.62
CA ASP A 296 -2.53 -1.60 -22.39
C ASP A 296 -3.06 -2.80 -21.58
N VAL A 297 -2.66 -2.90 -20.32
CA VAL A 297 -3.11 -3.95 -19.37
C VAL A 297 -4.61 -3.83 -19.11
N ALA A 298 -5.07 -2.61 -18.86
CA ALA A 298 -6.47 -2.32 -18.64
C ALA A 298 -7.32 -2.66 -19.85
N GLN A 299 -6.93 -2.27 -21.05
CA GLN A 299 -7.64 -2.57 -22.29
C GLN A 299 -7.74 -4.09 -22.53
N ALA A 300 -6.67 -4.84 -22.29
CA ALA A 300 -6.70 -6.30 -22.43
C ALA A 300 -7.73 -6.94 -21.49
N PHE A 301 -7.77 -6.48 -20.22
CA PHE A 301 -8.73 -6.93 -19.23
C PHE A 301 -10.19 -6.60 -19.65
N TRP A 302 -10.47 -5.33 -19.96
CA TRP A 302 -11.83 -4.89 -20.33
C TRP A 302 -12.34 -5.51 -21.63
N LYS A 303 -11.47 -5.79 -22.60
CA LYS A 303 -11.85 -6.49 -23.83
C LYS A 303 -12.51 -7.85 -23.56
N ILE A 304 -12.08 -8.56 -22.53
CA ILE A 304 -12.71 -9.83 -22.13
C ILE A 304 -14.07 -9.58 -21.47
N LEU A 305 -14.17 -8.58 -20.60
CA LEU A 305 -15.44 -8.23 -19.98
C LEU A 305 -16.47 -7.80 -21.03
N ASP A 306 -16.07 -6.97 -21.99
CA ASP A 306 -16.92 -6.51 -23.10
C ASP A 306 -17.45 -7.70 -23.94
N LYS A 307 -16.60 -8.72 -24.21
CA LYS A 307 -16.99 -9.98 -24.87
C LYS A 307 -18.15 -10.68 -24.15
N TYR A 308 -18.20 -10.58 -22.84
CA TYR A 308 -19.23 -11.22 -22.00
C TYR A 308 -20.36 -10.27 -21.57
N GLY A 309 -20.35 -9.01 -22.00
CA GLY A 309 -21.33 -8.00 -21.58
C GLY A 309 -21.30 -7.72 -20.07
N ILE A 310 -20.12 -7.82 -19.44
CA ILE A 310 -19.94 -7.54 -18.01
C ILE A 310 -19.45 -6.12 -17.86
N GLU A 311 -20.23 -5.30 -17.16
CA GLU A 311 -19.86 -3.92 -16.82
C GLU A 311 -18.98 -3.88 -15.56
N LYS A 312 -17.87 -3.14 -15.64
CA LYS A 312 -17.01 -2.80 -14.50
C LYS A 312 -16.49 -1.38 -14.68
N THR A 313 -16.80 -0.51 -13.76
CA THR A 313 -16.43 0.91 -13.81
C THR A 313 -15.17 1.24 -13.01
N SER A 314 -14.89 0.45 -11.95
CA SER A 314 -13.70 0.66 -11.12
C SER A 314 -12.42 0.18 -11.81
N ARG A 315 -11.29 0.81 -11.47
CA ARG A 315 -9.95 0.34 -11.90
C ARG A 315 -9.76 -1.15 -11.62
N THR A 316 -8.83 -1.78 -12.33
CA THR A 316 -8.52 -3.19 -12.13
C THR A 316 -7.14 -3.45 -11.50
N GLY A 317 -6.50 -2.43 -10.94
CA GLY A 317 -5.26 -2.60 -10.20
C GLY A 317 -4.61 -1.29 -9.81
N TYR A 318 -3.58 -1.39 -8.98
CA TYR A 318 -2.79 -0.26 -8.46
C TYR A 318 -1.45 -0.74 -7.93
N SER A 319 -0.45 0.17 -7.89
CA SER A 319 0.89 -0.14 -7.38
C SER A 319 0.87 -0.50 -5.89
N ILE A 320 1.74 -1.44 -5.51
CA ILE A 320 1.93 -1.94 -4.14
C ILE A 320 3.40 -1.98 -3.78
N GLY A 321 3.69 -2.01 -2.49
CA GLY A 321 5.03 -2.09 -1.92
C GLY A 321 4.99 -1.91 -0.41
N ILE A 322 5.65 -0.86 0.11
CA ILE A 322 5.54 -0.48 1.53
C ILE A 322 4.15 0.08 1.78
N GLY A 323 3.46 -0.45 2.79
CA GLY A 323 2.15 0.03 3.20
C GLY A 323 2.05 0.28 4.70
N TYR A 324 1.22 1.27 5.05
CA TYR A 324 0.81 1.59 6.41
C TYR A 324 -0.68 1.89 6.43
N PRO A 325 -1.38 1.65 7.53
CA PRO A 325 -2.78 2.03 7.62
C PRO A 325 -3.00 3.49 7.18
N PRO A 326 -4.05 3.78 6.41
CA PRO A 326 -5.20 2.91 6.16
C PRO A 326 -5.14 2.11 4.86
N ASP A 327 -4.04 2.15 4.08
CA ASP A 327 -3.97 1.54 2.75
C ASP A 327 -2.62 0.88 2.47
N TRP A 328 -2.59 -0.14 1.61
CA TRP A 328 -1.39 -0.75 1.07
C TRP A 328 -1.05 -0.29 -0.36
N GLY A 329 -1.92 0.48 -1.00
CA GLY A 329 -1.67 1.07 -2.31
C GLY A 329 -0.68 2.24 -2.24
N GLU A 330 0.13 2.40 -3.27
CA GLU A 330 1.12 3.49 -3.32
C GLU A 330 0.57 4.79 -3.88
N HIS A 331 -0.69 4.83 -4.32
CA HIS A 331 -1.37 6.00 -4.89
C HIS A 331 -0.66 6.62 -6.10
N THR A 332 -0.09 5.79 -6.97
CA THR A 332 0.64 6.18 -8.18
C THR A 332 0.05 5.50 -9.42
N LEU A 333 0.71 4.46 -9.93
CA LEU A 333 0.26 3.64 -11.04
C LEU A 333 -1.18 3.13 -10.82
N ASN A 334 -2.01 3.29 -11.83
CA ASN A 334 -3.42 2.90 -11.82
C ASN A 334 -3.72 2.03 -13.05
N ILE A 335 -4.04 0.75 -12.84
CA ILE A 335 -4.43 -0.13 -13.97
C ILE A 335 -5.87 0.22 -14.36
N SER A 336 -5.99 1.24 -15.19
CA SER A 336 -7.26 1.78 -15.69
C SER A 336 -7.10 2.35 -17.09
N LYS A 337 -8.22 2.46 -17.81
CA LYS A 337 -8.23 3.07 -19.14
C LYS A 337 -7.73 4.52 -19.06
N GLY A 338 -6.76 4.87 -19.90
CA GLY A 338 -6.17 6.21 -19.99
C GLY A 338 -4.92 6.44 -19.12
N ASP A 339 -4.50 5.51 -18.26
CA ASP A 339 -3.23 5.62 -17.55
C ASP A 339 -2.07 5.18 -18.45
N MET A 340 -1.30 6.16 -18.92
CA MET A 340 -0.19 5.96 -19.84
C MET A 340 1.15 5.68 -19.14
N THR A 341 1.14 5.39 -17.85
CA THR A 341 2.35 5.02 -17.10
C THR A 341 2.98 3.79 -17.71
N ILE A 342 4.26 3.91 -18.07
CA ILE A 342 5.02 2.81 -18.67
C ILE A 342 5.42 1.81 -17.59
N LEU A 343 5.21 0.54 -17.87
CA LEU A 343 5.60 -0.57 -17.01
C LEU A 343 7.08 -0.88 -17.23
N GLU A 344 7.90 -0.54 -16.24
CA GLU A 344 9.32 -0.86 -16.22
C GLU A 344 9.58 -2.16 -15.44
N PRO A 345 10.70 -2.87 -15.67
CA PRO A 345 11.11 -3.99 -14.81
C PRO A 345 11.11 -3.58 -13.32
N ASN A 346 10.61 -4.45 -12.46
CA ASN A 346 10.42 -4.25 -11.02
C ASN A 346 9.32 -3.25 -10.62
N VAL A 347 8.50 -2.78 -11.55
CA VAL A 347 7.18 -2.23 -11.19
C VAL A 347 6.35 -3.35 -10.60
N THR A 348 5.67 -3.08 -9.48
CA THR A 348 4.80 -4.06 -8.81
C THR A 348 3.41 -3.47 -8.60
N PHE A 349 2.39 -4.27 -8.81
CA PHE A 349 1.00 -3.85 -8.64
C PHE A 349 0.09 -5.01 -8.24
N HIS A 350 -0.99 -4.69 -7.57
CA HIS A 350 -2.09 -5.59 -7.27
C HIS A 350 -3.12 -5.49 -8.39
N MET A 351 -3.37 -6.56 -9.11
CA MET A 351 -4.38 -6.63 -10.16
C MET A 351 -5.62 -7.34 -9.64
N ILE A 352 -6.77 -6.69 -9.73
CA ILE A 352 -8.02 -7.09 -9.08
C ILE A 352 -9.11 -7.32 -10.13
N ALA A 353 -9.64 -8.52 -10.15
CA ALA A 353 -10.82 -8.88 -10.93
C ALA A 353 -11.99 -9.14 -9.97
N VAL A 354 -12.70 -8.08 -9.61
CA VAL A 354 -13.94 -8.14 -8.80
C VAL A 354 -15.14 -7.88 -9.69
N MET A 355 -16.12 -8.78 -9.65
CA MET A 355 -17.41 -8.66 -10.35
C MET A 355 -18.53 -8.67 -9.32
N GLN A 356 -19.31 -7.60 -9.30
CA GLN A 356 -20.39 -7.39 -8.34
C GLN A 356 -21.72 -7.22 -9.04
N PHE A 357 -22.74 -7.92 -8.55
CA PHE A 357 -24.09 -7.94 -9.09
C PHE A 357 -25.05 -7.75 -7.92
N GLY A 358 -25.95 -6.84 -7.96
CA GLY A 358 -26.89 -6.43 -6.89
C GLY A 358 -27.00 -7.24 -5.58
N GLU A 359 -26.94 -8.58 -5.65
CA GLU A 359 -27.09 -9.47 -4.49
C GLU A 359 -25.88 -10.37 -4.21
N TRP A 360 -24.87 -10.36 -5.06
CA TRP A 360 -23.69 -11.22 -4.92
C TRP A 360 -22.51 -10.71 -5.77
N GLY A 361 -21.33 -11.23 -5.46
CA GLY A 361 -20.10 -10.95 -6.22
C GLY A 361 -19.10 -12.09 -6.12
N VAL A 362 -18.10 -12.03 -6.99
CA VAL A 362 -16.90 -12.90 -6.97
C VAL A 362 -15.66 -12.06 -7.21
N GLU A 363 -14.55 -12.52 -6.66
CA GLU A 363 -13.26 -11.83 -6.80
C GLU A 363 -12.11 -12.83 -6.85
N ALA A 364 -11.16 -12.53 -7.73
CA ALA A 364 -9.81 -13.06 -7.69
C ALA A 364 -8.82 -11.94 -7.97
N SER A 365 -7.68 -11.95 -7.31
CA SER A 365 -6.64 -10.95 -7.53
C SER A 365 -5.23 -11.53 -7.42
N GLU A 366 -4.27 -10.84 -8.03
CA GLU A 366 -2.86 -11.23 -8.03
C GLU A 366 -1.95 -10.03 -7.79
N ALA A 367 -0.94 -10.23 -6.95
CA ALA A 367 0.18 -9.33 -6.85
C ALA A 367 1.21 -9.68 -7.93
N ILE A 368 1.60 -8.71 -8.75
CA ILE A 368 2.37 -8.89 -9.98
C ILE A 368 3.65 -8.05 -9.92
N ARG A 369 4.74 -8.61 -10.44
CA ARG A 369 5.98 -7.90 -10.75
C ARG A 369 6.23 -7.93 -12.26
N ILE A 370 6.59 -6.79 -12.84
CA ILE A 370 7.13 -6.72 -14.21
C ILE A 370 8.57 -7.21 -14.20
N THR A 371 8.91 -8.11 -15.10
CA THR A 371 10.26 -8.63 -15.31
C THR A 371 10.86 -8.06 -16.60
N ASP A 372 12.10 -8.40 -16.93
CA ASP A 372 12.74 -7.94 -18.18
C ASP A 372 12.06 -8.48 -19.45
N LYS A 373 11.25 -9.55 -19.34
CA LYS A 373 10.63 -10.24 -20.49
C LYS A 373 9.12 -10.32 -20.45
N GLY A 374 8.49 -10.01 -19.34
CA GLY A 374 7.05 -10.15 -19.13
C GLY A 374 6.68 -9.77 -17.71
N CYS A 375 5.90 -10.61 -17.04
CA CYS A 375 5.62 -10.46 -15.59
C CYS A 375 5.70 -11.81 -14.87
N GLU A 376 5.79 -11.75 -13.55
CA GLU A 376 5.66 -12.89 -12.65
C GLU A 376 4.61 -12.59 -11.58
N LEU A 377 3.91 -13.62 -11.13
CA LEU A 377 3.04 -13.54 -9.98
C LEU A 377 3.86 -13.80 -8.72
N PHE A 378 3.62 -13.01 -7.67
CA PHE A 378 4.28 -13.24 -6.39
C PHE A 378 3.74 -14.48 -5.68
N CYS A 379 2.46 -14.81 -5.88
CA CYS A 379 1.81 -15.94 -5.26
C CYS A 379 1.51 -17.04 -6.29
N ASP A 380 1.81 -18.28 -5.92
CA ASP A 380 1.34 -19.48 -6.63
C ASP A 380 0.16 -20.07 -5.86
N PHE A 381 -1.05 -19.65 -6.21
CA PHE A 381 -2.27 -20.04 -5.51
C PHE A 381 -3.46 -20.14 -6.48
N PRO A 382 -4.30 -21.20 -6.41
CA PRO A 382 -5.44 -21.38 -7.28
C PRO A 382 -6.39 -20.17 -7.31
N LYS A 383 -6.90 -19.84 -8.51
CA LYS A 383 -7.77 -18.68 -8.77
C LYS A 383 -9.25 -19.03 -8.99
N GLU A 384 -9.54 -20.32 -9.17
CA GLU A 384 -10.91 -20.80 -9.34
C GLU A 384 -11.77 -20.56 -8.10
N LEU A 385 -13.10 -20.62 -8.28
CA LEU A 385 -14.04 -20.60 -7.19
C LEU A 385 -13.83 -21.83 -6.29
N HIS A 386 -13.43 -21.61 -5.04
CA HIS A 386 -13.27 -22.68 -4.07
C HIS A 386 -14.64 -23.13 -3.56
N ILE A 387 -15.04 -24.37 -3.87
CA ILE A 387 -16.36 -24.94 -3.46
C ILE A 387 -16.10 -25.91 -2.30
N LYS A 388 -16.86 -25.77 -1.21
CA LYS A 388 -16.73 -26.59 0.01
C LYS A 388 -18.08 -27.11 0.46
#